data_e41fb4fc86a785561f6f6a27484a4a47
#
_entry.id   e41fb4fc86a785561f6f6a27484a4a47
#
_cell.length_a   1.000
_cell.length_b   1.000
_cell.length_c   1.000
_cell.angle_alpha   90.00
_cell.angle_beta   90.00
_cell.angle_gamma   90.00
#
_symmetry.space_group_name_H-M   'P 1'
#
loop_
_entity.id
_entity.type
_entity.pdbx_description
1 polymer ?
#
loop_
_entity_poly.entity_id
_entity_poly.type
_entity_poly.pdbx_seq_one_letter_code
_entity_poly.pdbx_strand_id
1 'polypeptide(L)'
;MRDVATLLEALPYIRDFHGRTVVIKYGGAAMTDDALKEDFARDVVLLKYVGMNPVVVHGGGPDITAYMERLGMKVEFVDGLRVSDAATVEVAKMVLVGKQNKDIVL
;
A
#
# COMPACT_ATOMS: atom_id res chain seq x y z
N MET A 1 17.63 -21.13 18.65
CA MET A 1 16.26 -21.66 18.46
C MET A 1 15.20 -20.59 18.54
N ARG A 2 15.68 -19.34 18.47
CA ARG A 2 14.85 -18.14 18.49
C ARG A 2 13.83 -18.13 17.34
N ASP A 3 14.27 -18.52 16.14
CA ASP A 3 13.40 -18.54 14.94
C ASP A 3 12.30 -19.57 15.02
N VAL A 4 12.59 -20.73 15.60
CA VAL A 4 11.61 -21.79 15.80
C VAL A 4 10.54 -21.36 16.81
N ALA A 5 10.95 -20.70 17.89
CA ALA A 5 10.01 -20.17 18.89
C ALA A 5 9.07 -19.12 18.28
N THR A 6 9.59 -18.25 17.44
CA THR A 6 8.78 -17.24 16.74
C THR A 6 7.77 -17.89 15.80
N LEU A 7 8.17 -18.91 15.05
CA LEU A 7 7.26 -19.67 14.18
C LEU A 7 6.16 -20.36 14.97
N LEU A 8 6.49 -20.95 16.12
CA LEU A 8 5.50 -21.60 16.98
C LEU A 8 4.50 -20.60 17.57
N GLU A 9 4.96 -19.38 17.90
CA GLU A 9 4.06 -18.31 18.36
C GLU A 9 3.10 -17.86 17.26
N ALA A 10 3.53 -17.86 16.00
CA ALA A 10 2.72 -17.45 14.86
C ALA A 10 1.68 -18.51 14.47
N LEU A 11 1.91 -19.77 14.80
CA LEU A 11 1.11 -20.89 14.33
C LEU A 11 -0.40 -20.78 14.64
N PRO A 12 -0.84 -20.40 15.86
CA PRO A 12 -2.26 -20.21 16.13
C PRO A 12 -2.92 -19.16 15.23
N TYR A 13 -2.21 -18.09 14.94
CA TYR A 13 -2.70 -17.01 14.06
C TYR A 13 -2.81 -17.49 12.62
N ILE A 14 -1.80 -18.21 12.12
CA ILE A 14 -1.83 -18.80 10.78
C ILE A 14 -3.01 -19.73 10.64
N ARG A 15 -3.25 -20.59 11.63
CA ARG A 15 -4.38 -21.51 11.65
C ARG A 15 -5.72 -20.78 11.61
N ASP A 16 -5.86 -19.72 12.43
CA ASP A 16 -7.12 -18.97 12.55
C ASP A 16 -7.45 -18.17 11.32
N PHE A 17 -6.44 -17.66 10.61
CA PHE A 17 -6.60 -16.82 9.43
C PHE A 17 -6.39 -17.54 8.10
N HIS A 18 -6.00 -18.81 8.13
CA HIS A 18 -5.82 -19.59 6.91
C HIS A 18 -7.11 -19.61 6.06
N GLY A 19 -6.99 -19.31 4.78
CA GLY A 19 -8.12 -19.25 3.85
C GLY A 19 -8.95 -17.97 3.93
N ARG A 20 -8.68 -17.10 4.88
CA ARG A 20 -9.43 -15.85 5.04
C ARG A 20 -8.83 -14.72 4.19
N THR A 21 -9.69 -13.80 3.80
CA THR A 21 -9.28 -12.57 3.14
C THR A 21 -8.94 -11.51 4.19
N VAL A 22 -7.74 -10.95 4.09
CA VAL A 22 -7.25 -9.90 5.00
C VAL A 22 -7.03 -8.62 4.20
N VAL A 23 -7.68 -7.54 4.60
CA VAL A 23 -7.49 -6.23 3.97
C VAL A 23 -6.39 -5.48 4.70
N ILE A 24 -5.37 -5.07 3.96
CA ILE A 24 -4.20 -4.37 4.49
C ILE A 24 -4.13 -2.98 3.90
N LYS A 25 -4.14 -1.96 4.75
CA LYS A 25 -3.93 -0.58 4.31
C LYS A 25 -2.43 -0.32 4.19
N TYR A 26 -1.99 0.13 3.03
CA TYR A 26 -0.60 0.45 2.72
C TYR A 26 -0.46 1.94 2.41
N GLY A 27 0.31 2.65 3.24
CA GLY A 27 0.47 4.09 3.06
C GLY A 27 1.52 4.69 4.01
N GLY A 28 1.63 6.00 4.02
CA GLY A 28 2.56 6.73 4.87
C GLY A 28 4.02 6.40 4.59
N ALA A 29 4.82 6.30 5.64
CA ALA A 29 6.26 6.02 5.56
C ALA A 29 6.59 4.71 4.84
N ALA A 30 5.71 3.71 4.94
CA ALA A 30 5.90 2.42 4.26
C ALA A 30 5.90 2.56 2.73
N MET A 31 5.29 3.61 2.18
CA MET A 31 5.28 3.89 0.74
C MET A 31 6.45 4.74 0.27
N THR A 32 7.14 5.44 1.17
CA THR A 32 8.19 6.39 0.80
C THR A 32 9.60 5.91 1.12
N ASP A 33 9.74 5.01 2.07
CA ASP A 33 11.02 4.40 2.46
C ASP A 33 11.23 3.09 1.70
N ASP A 34 12.30 2.99 0.92
CA ASP A 34 12.56 1.82 0.07
C ASP A 34 12.73 0.52 0.86
N ALA A 35 13.37 0.59 2.03
CA ALA A 35 13.52 -0.59 2.89
C ALA A 35 12.16 -1.07 3.41
N LEU A 36 11.29 -0.15 3.82
CA LEU A 36 9.95 -0.48 4.29
C LEU A 36 9.05 -1.00 3.16
N LYS A 37 9.21 -0.50 1.93
CA LYS A 37 8.49 -1.03 0.76
C LYS A 37 8.86 -2.50 0.52
N GLU A 38 10.13 -2.82 0.58
CA GLU A 38 10.62 -4.18 0.38
C GLU A 38 10.13 -5.11 1.49
N ASP A 39 10.22 -4.67 2.74
CA ASP A 39 9.72 -5.44 3.89
C ASP A 39 8.22 -5.69 3.78
N PHE A 40 7.44 -4.68 3.40
CA PHE A 40 6.01 -4.82 3.18
C PHE A 40 5.70 -5.86 2.10
N ALA A 41 6.40 -5.79 0.96
CA ALA A 41 6.21 -6.75 -0.13
C ALA A 41 6.50 -8.18 0.32
N ARG A 42 7.58 -8.39 1.06
CA ARG A 42 7.93 -9.69 1.63
C ARG A 42 6.88 -10.21 2.59
N ASP A 43 6.36 -9.34 3.46
CA ASP A 43 5.32 -9.69 4.42
C ASP A 43 4.03 -10.13 3.72
N VAL A 44 3.62 -9.41 2.68
CA VAL A 44 2.43 -9.78 1.90
C VAL A 44 2.60 -11.12 1.20
N VAL A 45 3.78 -11.37 0.62
CA VAL A 45 4.11 -12.64 -0.01
C VAL A 45 4.05 -13.77 1.02
N LEU A 46 4.60 -13.54 2.21
CA LEU A 46 4.55 -14.53 3.31
C LEU A 46 3.11 -14.86 3.69
N LEU A 47 2.25 -13.85 3.86
CA LEU A 47 0.84 -14.06 4.17
C LEU A 47 0.16 -14.93 3.13
N LYS A 48 0.45 -14.72 1.86
CA LYS A 48 -0.09 -15.54 0.78
C LYS A 48 0.41 -16.98 0.86
N TYR A 49 1.69 -17.17 1.12
CA TYR A 49 2.28 -18.51 1.22
C TYR A 49 1.72 -19.32 2.39
N VAL A 50 1.38 -18.68 3.50
CA VAL A 50 0.78 -19.38 4.65
C VAL A 50 -0.73 -19.57 4.52
N GLY A 51 -1.31 -19.23 3.37
CA GLY A 51 -2.68 -19.57 3.03
C GLY A 51 -3.71 -18.46 3.25
N MET A 52 -3.29 -17.26 3.56
CA MET A 52 -4.19 -16.11 3.62
C MET A 52 -4.40 -15.51 2.23
N ASN A 53 -5.46 -14.72 2.06
CA ASN A 53 -5.74 -13.99 0.83
C ASN A 53 -5.64 -12.48 1.11
N PRO A 54 -4.43 -11.88 1.00
CA PRO A 54 -4.24 -10.47 1.27
C PRO A 54 -4.81 -9.60 0.14
N VAL A 55 -5.53 -8.55 0.53
CA VAL A 55 -6.00 -7.50 -0.36
C VAL A 55 -5.37 -6.19 0.12
N VAL A 56 -4.56 -5.58 -0.71
CA VAL A 56 -3.86 -4.34 -0.36
C VAL A 56 -4.66 -3.14 -0.85
N VAL A 57 -4.98 -2.23 0.07
CA VAL A 57 -5.58 -0.93 -0.22
C VAL A 57 -4.50 0.13 -0.02
N HIS A 58 -4.15 0.85 -1.06
CA HIS A 58 -3.04 1.80 -1.02
C HIS A 58 -3.46 3.24 -1.25
N GLY A 59 -2.67 4.17 -0.71
CA GLY A 59 -2.77 5.59 -0.99
C GLY A 59 -1.86 6.02 -2.14
N GLY A 60 -1.51 7.29 -2.19
CA GLY A 60 -0.65 7.87 -3.22
C GLY A 60 -0.69 9.40 -3.25
N GLY A 61 -1.17 10.03 -2.17
CA GLY A 61 -1.28 11.48 -2.09
C GLY A 61 -0.01 12.25 -2.45
N PRO A 62 1.16 11.92 -1.88
CA PRO A 62 2.41 12.59 -2.23
C PRO A 62 2.76 12.52 -3.72
N ASP A 63 2.56 11.37 -4.36
CA ASP A 63 2.82 11.22 -5.79
C ASP A 63 1.80 11.99 -6.64
N ILE A 64 0.54 12.01 -6.23
CA ILE A 64 -0.49 12.83 -6.91
C ILE A 64 -0.06 14.30 -6.88
N THR A 65 0.33 14.80 -5.71
CA THR A 65 0.84 16.17 -5.55
C THR A 65 2.03 16.43 -6.45
N ALA A 66 3.02 15.54 -6.45
CA ALA A 66 4.24 15.69 -7.25
C ALA A 66 3.92 15.77 -8.76
N TYR A 67 3.06 14.90 -9.25
CA TYR A 67 2.67 14.92 -10.66
C TYR A 67 1.83 16.14 -11.04
N MET A 68 0.93 16.57 -10.15
CA MET A 68 0.17 17.82 -10.38
C MET A 68 1.11 19.02 -10.50
N GLU A 69 2.11 19.12 -9.61
CA GLU A 69 3.10 20.19 -9.65
C GLU A 69 3.93 20.15 -10.94
N ARG A 70 4.36 18.97 -11.37
CA ARG A 70 5.09 18.79 -12.63
C ARG A 70 4.27 19.21 -13.86
N LEU A 71 2.96 19.07 -13.79
CA LEU A 71 2.04 19.46 -14.85
C LEU A 71 1.59 20.94 -14.74
N GLY A 72 2.12 21.67 -13.76
CA GLY A 72 1.75 23.07 -13.53
C GLY A 72 0.34 23.26 -12.98
N MET A 73 -0.22 22.23 -12.36
CA MET A 73 -1.57 22.29 -11.78
C MET A 73 -1.52 22.83 -10.36
N LYS A 74 -2.60 23.52 -9.96
CA LYS A 74 -2.75 24.03 -8.60
C LYS A 74 -3.09 22.87 -7.66
N VAL A 75 -2.31 22.75 -6.58
CA VAL A 75 -2.58 21.78 -5.50
C VAL A 75 -3.19 22.51 -4.33
N GLU A 76 -4.36 22.06 -3.88
CA GLU A 76 -5.12 22.70 -2.81
C GLU A 76 -5.72 21.65 -1.88
N PHE A 77 -5.65 21.92 -0.57
CA PHE A 77 -6.25 21.08 0.47
C PHE A 77 -7.13 21.93 1.37
N VAL A 78 -8.26 21.36 1.80
CA VAL A 78 -9.16 21.96 2.81
C VAL A 78 -9.43 20.89 3.87
N ASP A 79 -9.10 21.19 5.12
CA ASP A 79 -9.26 20.26 6.26
C ASP A 79 -8.62 18.88 6.01
N GLY A 80 -7.43 18.88 5.39
CA GLY A 80 -6.70 17.65 5.08
C GLY A 80 -7.22 16.89 3.85
N LEU A 81 -8.28 17.37 3.22
CA LEU A 81 -8.85 16.76 2.03
C LEU A 81 -8.42 17.55 0.78
N ARG A 82 -8.02 16.82 -0.26
CA ARG A 82 -7.64 17.42 -1.54
C ARG A 82 -8.88 18.00 -2.23
N VAL A 83 -8.75 19.25 -2.65
CA VAL A 83 -9.75 19.85 -3.54
C VAL A 83 -9.52 19.28 -4.95
N SER A 84 -10.49 18.52 -5.44
CA SER A 84 -10.34 17.74 -6.66
C SER A 84 -11.36 18.15 -7.71
N ASP A 85 -10.91 18.91 -8.69
CA ASP A 85 -11.66 19.18 -9.93
C ASP A 85 -11.50 18.00 -10.91
N ALA A 86 -12.11 18.10 -12.09
CA ALA A 86 -12.05 17.04 -13.09
C ALA A 86 -10.62 16.71 -13.54
N ALA A 87 -9.77 17.74 -13.72
CA ALA A 87 -8.37 17.55 -14.10
C ALA A 87 -7.56 16.84 -12.99
N THR A 88 -7.79 17.21 -11.73
CA THR A 88 -7.16 16.57 -10.58
C THR A 88 -7.56 15.10 -10.47
N VAL A 89 -8.83 14.77 -10.69
CA VAL A 89 -9.33 13.39 -10.68
C VAL A 89 -8.65 12.55 -11.77
N GLU A 90 -8.44 13.10 -12.95
CA GLU A 90 -7.72 12.40 -14.03
C GLU A 90 -6.27 12.08 -13.63
N VAL A 91 -5.55 13.04 -13.04
CA VAL A 91 -4.19 12.81 -12.53
C VAL A 91 -4.21 11.76 -11.42
N ALA A 92 -5.14 11.84 -10.48
CA ALA A 92 -5.26 10.88 -9.39
C ALA A 92 -5.49 9.46 -9.93
N LYS A 93 -6.34 9.29 -10.92
CA LYS A 93 -6.55 7.98 -11.56
C LYS A 93 -5.27 7.44 -12.18
N MET A 94 -4.54 8.26 -12.94
CA MET A 94 -3.29 7.85 -13.56
C MET A 94 -2.24 7.43 -12.53
N VAL A 95 -2.09 8.21 -11.45
CA VAL A 95 -1.12 7.94 -10.41
C VAL A 95 -1.50 6.70 -9.60
N LEU A 96 -2.74 6.59 -9.15
CA LEU A 96 -3.16 5.49 -8.30
C LEU A 96 -3.21 4.16 -9.06
N VAL A 97 -3.83 4.15 -10.21
CA VAL A 97 -4.04 2.92 -11.00
C VAL A 97 -2.81 2.56 -11.84
N GLY A 98 -2.21 3.56 -12.48
CA GLY A 98 -1.07 3.34 -13.38
C GLY A 98 0.25 3.19 -12.63
N LYS A 99 0.58 4.15 -11.79
CA LYS A 99 1.89 4.20 -11.13
C LYS A 99 1.90 3.38 -9.83
N GLN A 100 1.12 3.78 -8.84
CA GLN A 100 1.18 3.17 -7.49
C GLN A 100 0.81 1.70 -7.51
N ASN A 101 -0.28 1.36 -8.15
CA ASN A 101 -0.70 -0.04 -8.26
C ASN A 101 0.38 -0.91 -8.90
N LYS A 102 0.98 -0.44 -9.99
CA LYS A 102 2.01 -1.20 -10.72
C LYS A 102 3.34 -1.26 -9.96
N ASP A 103 3.72 -0.22 -9.27
CA ASP A 103 4.92 -0.24 -8.42
C ASP A 103 4.80 -1.29 -7.30
N ILE A 104 3.60 -1.46 -6.74
CA ILE A 104 3.35 -2.47 -5.72
C ILE A 104 3.34 -3.88 -6.30
N VAL A 105 2.68 -4.08 -7.44
CA VAL A 105 2.48 -5.40 -8.05
C VAL A 105 3.76 -5.92 -8.72
N LEU A 106 4.50 -5.07 -9.39
CA LEU A 106 5.72 -5.44 -10.14
C LEU A 106 6.97 -5.44 -9.28
#